data_60092731bc422498189348afa856e087
#
_entry.id   60092731bc422498189348afa856e087
#
_cell.length_a   1.000
_cell.length_b   1.000
_cell.length_c   1.000
_cell.angle_alpha   90.00
_cell.angle_beta   90.00
_cell.angle_gamma   90.00
#
_symmetry.space_group_name_H-M   'P 1'
#
loop_
_entity.id
_entity.type
_entity.pdbx_description
1 polymer ?
#
loop_
_entity_poly.entity_id
_entity_poly.type
_entity_poly.pdbx_seq_one_letter_code
_entity_poly.pdbx_strand_id
1 'polypeptide(L)'
;FILQKITIDNPAKAAEVAGFAALSYWIAKSLIEIPIGRFLDKHPGEKDDFWFMVLGLFVVAIVPVGYLFSTIPWHIYFFQVVHAVGMAMALPSWLAIFTRHIDKGKEAFEWSMETTSIGAGAGIAGGLGGLIASFFGFQILFIFVSGLTILAAILLLLVRNNVSLRGDGIIVSHEKPVVEP
;
A
#
# COMPACT_ATOMS: atom_id res chain seq x y z
N PHE A 1 8.52 -18.87 7.83
CA PHE A 1 7.15 -19.04 8.32
C PHE A 1 6.40 -20.12 7.56
N ILE A 2 6.17 -19.99 6.25
CA ILE A 2 5.43 -20.98 5.44
C ILE A 2 6.06 -22.36 5.57
N LEU A 3 7.39 -22.46 5.42
CA LEU A 3 8.12 -23.71 5.51
C LEU A 3 7.88 -24.44 6.85
N GLN A 4 8.04 -23.74 7.95
CA GLN A 4 7.98 -24.33 9.30
C GLN A 4 6.56 -24.57 9.83
N LYS A 5 5.66 -23.60 9.57
CA LYS A 5 4.33 -23.62 10.19
C LYS A 5 3.24 -24.20 9.30
N ILE A 6 3.34 -24.00 7.98
CA ILE A 6 2.26 -24.33 7.04
C ILE A 6 2.53 -25.64 6.30
N THR A 7 3.79 -25.87 5.91
CA THR A 7 4.16 -27.03 5.06
C THR A 7 5.01 -28.08 5.77
N ILE A 8 5.27 -27.90 7.05
CA ILE A 8 5.99 -28.85 7.94
C ILE A 8 7.27 -29.32 7.28
N ASP A 9 8.20 -28.37 7.07
CA ASP A 9 9.55 -28.56 6.53
C ASP A 9 9.62 -29.24 5.13
N ASN A 10 8.59 -29.03 4.30
CA ASN A 10 8.61 -29.40 2.89
C ASN A 10 8.92 -28.18 2.00
N PRO A 11 10.17 -28.01 1.51
CA PRO A 11 10.57 -26.83 0.75
C PRO A 11 9.81 -26.67 -0.58
N ALA A 12 9.57 -27.76 -1.29
CA ALA A 12 8.84 -27.71 -2.56
C ALA A 12 7.39 -27.22 -2.35
N LYS A 13 6.73 -27.75 -1.33
CA LYS A 13 5.37 -27.31 -0.97
C LYS A 13 5.36 -25.88 -0.47
N ALA A 14 6.38 -25.44 0.27
CA ALA A 14 6.51 -24.06 0.72
C ALA A 14 6.66 -23.08 -0.45
N ALA A 15 7.46 -23.44 -1.47
CA ALA A 15 7.62 -22.65 -2.68
C ALA A 15 6.29 -22.57 -3.48
N GLU A 16 5.59 -23.69 -3.62
CA GLU A 16 4.25 -23.73 -4.24
C GLU A 16 3.27 -22.79 -3.54
N VAL A 17 3.17 -22.89 -2.22
CA VAL A 17 2.26 -22.03 -1.41
C VAL A 17 2.64 -20.57 -1.55
N ALA A 18 3.94 -20.22 -1.53
CA ALA A 18 4.40 -18.85 -1.71
C ALA A 18 4.06 -18.31 -3.11
N GLY A 19 4.24 -19.14 -4.15
CA GLY A 19 3.88 -18.78 -5.53
C GLY A 19 2.40 -18.52 -5.71
N PHE A 20 1.54 -19.42 -5.23
CA PHE A 20 0.09 -19.23 -5.30
C PHE A 20 -0.39 -18.08 -4.42
N ALA A 21 0.25 -17.82 -3.29
CA ALA A 21 -0.03 -16.65 -2.46
C ALA A 21 0.24 -15.33 -3.24
N ALA A 22 1.39 -15.23 -3.90
CA ALA A 22 1.71 -14.09 -4.73
C ALA A 22 0.73 -13.96 -5.92
N LEU A 23 0.38 -15.06 -6.57
CA LEU A 23 -0.61 -15.07 -7.66
C LEU A 23 -1.98 -14.57 -7.18
N SER A 24 -2.46 -15.06 -6.03
CA SER A 24 -3.72 -14.63 -5.43
C SER A 24 -3.74 -13.14 -5.15
N TYR A 25 -2.64 -12.59 -4.61
CA TYR A 25 -2.49 -11.17 -4.37
C TYR A 25 -2.58 -10.36 -5.69
N TRP A 26 -1.78 -10.70 -6.69
CA TRP A 26 -1.71 -9.93 -7.93
C TRP A 26 -2.99 -9.99 -8.75
N ILE A 27 -3.65 -11.16 -8.82
CA ILE A 27 -4.95 -11.29 -9.49
C ILE A 27 -5.99 -10.41 -8.78
N ALA A 28 -6.13 -10.56 -7.46
CA ALA A 28 -7.11 -9.79 -6.71
C ALA A 28 -6.83 -8.29 -6.81
N LYS A 29 -5.58 -7.86 -6.65
CA LYS A 29 -5.17 -6.46 -6.77
C LYS A 29 -5.52 -5.89 -8.14
N SER A 30 -5.14 -6.57 -9.23
CA SER A 30 -5.38 -6.10 -10.59
C SER A 30 -6.88 -5.96 -10.91
N LEU A 31 -7.71 -6.87 -10.39
CA LEU A 31 -9.16 -6.82 -10.61
C LEU A 31 -9.83 -5.67 -9.83
N ILE A 32 -9.31 -5.34 -8.65
CA ILE A 32 -9.91 -4.35 -7.74
C ILE A 32 -9.37 -2.95 -7.98
N GLU A 33 -8.09 -2.83 -8.29
CA GLU A 33 -7.40 -1.54 -8.44
C GLU A 33 -7.99 -0.68 -9.57
N ILE A 34 -8.32 -1.29 -10.71
CA ILE A 34 -8.89 -0.57 -11.86
C ILE A 34 -10.28 0.03 -11.55
N PRO A 35 -11.24 -0.71 -10.97
CA PRO A 35 -12.50 -0.14 -10.53
C PRO A 35 -12.35 0.99 -9.50
N ILE A 36 -11.44 0.82 -8.52
CA ILE A 36 -11.19 1.85 -7.50
C ILE A 36 -10.59 3.11 -8.13
N GLY A 37 -9.58 2.99 -8.98
CA GLY A 37 -9.00 4.13 -9.69
C GLY A 37 -10.05 4.91 -10.49
N ARG A 38 -10.91 4.20 -11.23
CA ARG A 38 -12.02 4.84 -11.95
C ARG A 38 -13.04 5.51 -11.05
N PHE A 39 -13.28 4.97 -9.86
CA PHE A 39 -14.17 5.59 -8.87
C PHE A 39 -13.56 6.89 -8.36
N LEU A 40 -12.29 6.90 -7.98
CA LEU A 40 -11.57 8.07 -7.51
C LEU A 40 -11.51 9.18 -8.57
N ASP A 41 -11.26 8.83 -9.83
CA ASP A 41 -11.25 9.80 -10.93
C ASP A 41 -12.62 10.48 -11.18
N LYS A 42 -13.72 9.76 -10.90
CA LYS A 42 -15.08 10.31 -11.03
C LYS A 42 -15.48 11.23 -9.89
N HIS A 43 -14.83 11.11 -8.75
CA HIS A 43 -15.09 11.92 -7.56
C HIS A 43 -13.82 12.74 -7.25
N PRO A 44 -13.56 13.81 -8.04
CA PRO A 44 -12.34 14.59 -7.87
C PRO A 44 -12.37 15.30 -6.53
N GLY A 45 -11.58 14.81 -5.59
CA GLY A 45 -11.44 15.39 -4.26
C GLY A 45 -10.38 14.66 -3.45
N GLU A 46 -9.47 15.40 -2.82
CA GLU A 46 -8.43 14.80 -1.98
C GLU A 46 -9.00 14.12 -0.73
N LYS A 47 -10.23 14.45 -0.34
CA LYS A 47 -10.90 13.85 0.80
C LYS A 47 -11.16 12.36 0.60
N ASP A 48 -11.68 12.00 -0.56
CA ASP A 48 -12.03 10.60 -0.86
C ASP A 48 -10.77 9.77 -1.02
N ASP A 49 -9.78 10.27 -1.76
CA ASP A 49 -8.47 9.65 -1.90
C ASP A 49 -7.82 9.42 -0.53
N PHE A 50 -7.83 10.44 0.33
CA PHE A 50 -7.27 10.34 1.67
C PHE A 50 -7.93 9.24 2.51
N TRP A 51 -9.27 9.16 2.51
CA TRP A 51 -9.98 8.14 3.26
C TRP A 51 -9.77 6.73 2.69
N PHE A 52 -9.73 6.58 1.38
CA PHE A 52 -9.38 5.29 0.74
C PHE A 52 -7.97 4.86 1.13
N MET A 53 -7.01 5.76 1.15
CA MET A 53 -5.64 5.48 1.57
C MET A 53 -5.58 5.03 3.04
N VAL A 54 -6.21 5.76 3.95
CA VAL A 54 -6.24 5.42 5.38
C VAL A 54 -6.93 4.09 5.63
N LEU A 55 -8.11 3.88 5.06
CA LEU A 55 -8.84 2.62 5.19
C LEU A 55 -8.05 1.44 4.61
N GLY A 56 -7.40 1.64 3.46
CA GLY A 56 -6.53 0.65 2.85
C GLY A 56 -5.38 0.23 3.78
N LEU A 57 -4.74 1.18 4.45
CA LEU A 57 -3.67 0.87 5.43
C LEU A 57 -4.20 0.09 6.63
N PHE A 58 -5.38 0.40 7.15
CA PHE A 58 -5.98 -0.40 8.24
C PHE A 58 -6.28 -1.82 7.80
N VAL A 59 -6.79 -2.02 6.58
CA VAL A 59 -7.01 -3.35 6.01
C VAL A 59 -5.68 -4.10 5.88
N VAL A 60 -4.62 -3.45 5.38
CA VAL A 60 -3.27 -4.06 5.29
C VAL A 60 -2.73 -4.44 6.66
N ALA A 61 -2.96 -3.62 7.69
CA ALA A 61 -2.47 -3.89 9.04
C ALA A 61 -3.05 -5.18 9.67
N ILE A 62 -4.23 -5.61 9.26
CA ILE A 62 -4.84 -6.85 9.74
C ILE A 62 -4.10 -8.11 9.24
N VAL A 63 -3.48 -8.02 8.06
CA VAL A 63 -2.89 -9.18 7.37
C VAL A 63 -1.78 -9.87 8.16
N PRO A 64 -0.76 -9.17 8.69
CA PRO A 64 0.28 -9.82 9.49
C PRO A 64 -0.29 -10.50 10.75
N VAL A 65 -1.30 -9.91 11.38
CA VAL A 65 -2.01 -10.52 12.51
C VAL A 65 -2.73 -11.80 12.06
N GLY A 66 -3.37 -11.77 10.90
CA GLY A 66 -4.01 -12.94 10.31
C GLY A 66 -3.04 -14.10 10.08
N TYR A 67 -1.81 -13.82 9.69
CA TYR A 67 -0.79 -14.86 9.53
C TYR A 67 -0.42 -15.56 10.85
N LEU A 68 -0.55 -14.89 12.00
CA LEU A 68 -0.34 -15.55 13.30
C LEU A 68 -1.28 -16.74 13.52
N PHE A 69 -2.50 -16.65 13.02
CA PHE A 69 -3.54 -17.66 13.15
C PHE A 69 -3.59 -18.63 11.96
N SER A 70 -2.77 -18.41 10.94
CA SER A 70 -2.74 -19.24 9.75
C SER A 70 -2.09 -20.59 10.04
N THR A 71 -2.79 -21.69 9.67
CA THR A 71 -2.35 -23.08 9.89
C THR A 71 -2.38 -23.92 8.63
N ILE A 72 -3.06 -23.45 7.58
CA ILE A 72 -3.18 -24.12 6.29
C ILE A 72 -2.93 -23.13 5.14
N PRO A 73 -2.56 -23.61 3.93
CA PRO A 73 -2.27 -22.74 2.77
C PRO A 73 -3.41 -21.78 2.43
N TRP A 74 -4.67 -22.20 2.55
CA TRP A 74 -5.83 -21.38 2.23
C TRP A 74 -5.96 -20.12 3.09
N HIS A 75 -5.50 -20.15 4.35
CA HIS A 75 -5.47 -18.97 5.20
C HIS A 75 -4.50 -17.94 4.61
N ILE A 76 -3.34 -18.39 4.07
CA ILE A 76 -2.37 -17.50 3.43
C ILE A 76 -2.97 -16.85 2.19
N TYR A 77 -3.64 -17.64 1.31
CA TYR A 77 -4.28 -17.10 0.10
C TYR A 77 -5.37 -16.10 0.44
N PHE A 78 -6.21 -16.40 1.43
CA PHE A 78 -7.24 -15.48 1.91
C PHE A 78 -6.63 -14.14 2.39
N PHE A 79 -5.61 -14.18 3.24
CA PHE A 79 -4.99 -12.94 3.72
C PHE A 79 -4.23 -12.20 2.63
N GLN A 80 -3.74 -12.89 1.61
CA GLN A 80 -3.18 -12.21 0.42
C GLN A 80 -4.25 -11.47 -0.38
N VAL A 81 -5.46 -12.01 -0.49
CA VAL A 81 -6.59 -11.28 -1.10
C VAL A 81 -6.98 -10.08 -0.26
N VAL A 82 -7.05 -10.21 1.08
CA VAL A 82 -7.29 -9.06 1.98
C VAL A 82 -6.20 -7.99 1.82
N HIS A 83 -4.93 -8.40 1.73
CA HIS A 83 -3.81 -7.50 1.46
C HIS A 83 -3.98 -6.77 0.12
N ALA A 84 -4.37 -7.50 -0.92
CA ALA A 84 -4.63 -6.95 -2.24
C ALA A 84 -5.74 -5.88 -2.22
N VAL A 85 -6.83 -6.12 -1.49
CA VAL A 85 -7.91 -5.12 -1.29
C VAL A 85 -7.36 -3.85 -0.65
N GLY A 86 -6.64 -3.97 0.47
CA GLY A 86 -6.06 -2.82 1.17
C GLY A 86 -5.08 -2.03 0.29
N MET A 87 -4.21 -2.72 -0.45
CA MET A 87 -3.25 -2.07 -1.34
C MET A 87 -3.92 -1.45 -2.58
N ALA A 88 -4.97 -2.08 -3.12
CA ALA A 88 -5.76 -1.52 -4.23
C ALA A 88 -6.53 -0.25 -3.80
N MET A 89 -6.82 -0.09 -2.52
CA MET A 89 -7.38 1.16 -1.98
C MET A 89 -6.28 2.20 -1.73
N ALA A 90 -5.18 1.81 -1.10
CA ALA A 90 -4.16 2.75 -0.63
C ALA A 90 -3.29 3.31 -1.76
N LEU A 91 -2.84 2.46 -2.69
CA LEU A 91 -1.83 2.85 -3.69
C LEU A 91 -2.37 3.84 -4.73
N PRO A 92 -3.52 3.60 -5.41
CA PRO A 92 -4.06 4.57 -6.37
C PRO A 92 -4.39 5.92 -5.71
N SER A 93 -4.89 5.90 -4.48
CA SER A 93 -5.19 7.11 -3.71
C SER A 93 -3.93 7.92 -3.41
N TRP A 94 -2.86 7.26 -2.98
CA TRP A 94 -1.55 7.89 -2.79
C TRP A 94 -1.03 8.50 -4.09
N LEU A 95 -1.04 7.74 -5.18
CA LEU A 95 -0.57 8.20 -6.48
C LEU A 95 -1.39 9.39 -7.00
N ALA A 96 -2.70 9.40 -6.79
CA ALA A 96 -3.58 10.50 -7.18
C ALA A 96 -3.24 11.79 -6.41
N ILE A 97 -3.09 11.72 -5.08
CA ILE A 97 -2.68 12.85 -4.24
C ILE A 97 -1.29 13.34 -4.64
N PHE A 98 -0.31 12.43 -4.74
CA PHE A 98 1.07 12.78 -5.08
C PHE A 98 1.15 13.47 -6.44
N THR A 99 0.51 12.92 -7.47
CA THR A 99 0.52 13.47 -8.83
C THR A 99 -0.05 14.89 -8.90
N ARG A 100 -1.08 15.20 -8.10
CA ARG A 100 -1.67 16.56 -8.06
C ARG A 100 -0.75 17.60 -7.42
N HIS A 101 0.22 17.17 -6.62
CA HIS A 101 1.14 18.07 -5.92
C HIS A 101 2.53 18.16 -6.57
N ILE A 102 2.75 17.45 -7.67
CA ILE A 102 4.01 17.54 -8.43
C ILE A 102 4.14 18.93 -9.05
N ASP A 103 5.29 19.57 -8.83
CA ASP A 103 5.65 20.84 -9.44
C ASP A 103 5.86 20.68 -10.95
N LYS A 104 5.27 21.56 -11.76
CA LYS A 104 5.47 21.57 -13.21
C LYS A 104 6.94 21.77 -13.57
N GLY A 105 7.46 20.87 -14.41
CA GLY A 105 8.87 20.89 -14.86
C GLY A 105 9.83 20.18 -13.92
N LYS A 106 9.34 19.57 -12.82
CA LYS A 106 10.14 18.77 -11.90
C LYS A 106 9.62 17.33 -11.77
N GLU A 107 8.74 16.91 -12.66
CA GLU A 107 8.04 15.62 -12.58
C GLU A 107 9.03 14.45 -12.43
N ALA A 108 10.07 14.42 -13.26
CA ALA A 108 11.07 13.35 -13.22
C ALA A 108 11.84 13.32 -11.90
N PHE A 109 12.18 14.49 -11.36
CA PHE A 109 12.91 14.61 -10.10
C PHE A 109 12.04 14.13 -8.92
N GLU A 110 10.80 14.60 -8.83
CA GLU A 110 9.89 14.28 -7.72
C GLU A 110 9.49 12.80 -7.73
N TRP A 111 9.20 12.22 -8.91
CA TRP A 111 9.01 10.78 -9.05
C TRP A 111 10.25 9.97 -8.67
N SER A 112 11.46 10.48 -9.00
CA SER A 112 12.70 9.82 -8.62
C SER A 112 12.93 9.85 -7.10
N MET A 113 12.61 10.95 -6.45
CA MET A 113 12.68 11.06 -4.98
C MET A 113 11.70 10.09 -4.31
N GLU A 114 10.46 10.03 -4.80
CA GLU A 114 9.43 9.12 -4.28
C GLU A 114 9.87 7.66 -4.40
N THR A 115 10.23 7.21 -5.60
CA THR A 115 10.65 5.82 -5.84
C THR A 115 11.93 5.46 -5.09
N THR A 116 12.87 6.39 -4.96
CA THR A 116 14.09 6.19 -4.16
C THR A 116 13.77 6.05 -2.67
N SER A 117 12.85 6.88 -2.17
CA SER A 117 12.43 6.82 -0.75
C SER A 117 11.72 5.49 -0.43
N ILE A 118 10.82 5.04 -1.31
CA ILE A 118 10.17 3.74 -1.20
C ILE A 118 11.20 2.61 -1.26
N GLY A 119 12.13 2.67 -2.23
CA GLY A 119 13.15 1.63 -2.39
C GLY A 119 14.10 1.55 -1.19
N ALA A 120 14.56 2.68 -0.68
CA ALA A 120 15.39 2.76 0.51
C ALA A 120 14.64 2.24 1.75
N GLY A 121 13.38 2.68 1.92
CA GLY A 121 12.52 2.20 3.01
C GLY A 121 12.29 0.69 2.94
N ALA A 122 12.03 0.14 1.77
CA ALA A 122 11.84 -1.30 1.57
C ALA A 122 13.12 -2.09 1.88
N GLY A 123 14.29 -1.58 1.46
CA GLY A 123 15.58 -2.19 1.77
C GLY A 123 15.87 -2.24 3.27
N ILE A 124 15.69 -1.11 3.96
CA ILE A 124 15.86 -1.02 5.42
C ILE A 124 14.86 -1.94 6.13
N ALA A 125 13.59 -1.88 5.76
CA ALA A 125 12.54 -2.71 6.36
C ALA A 125 12.81 -4.21 6.14
N GLY A 126 13.28 -4.60 4.94
CA GLY A 126 13.66 -5.98 4.64
C GLY A 126 14.84 -6.46 5.49
N GLY A 127 15.88 -5.65 5.63
CA GLY A 127 17.04 -5.95 6.47
C GLY A 127 16.68 -6.09 7.95
N LEU A 128 15.99 -5.09 8.51
CA LEU A 128 15.54 -5.11 9.91
C LEU A 128 14.52 -6.23 10.16
N GLY A 129 13.58 -6.46 9.22
CA GLY A 129 12.61 -7.52 9.31
C GLY A 129 13.26 -8.91 9.32
N GLY A 130 14.28 -9.11 8.48
CA GLY A 130 15.08 -10.34 8.50
C GLY A 130 15.78 -10.57 9.85
N LEU A 131 16.40 -9.52 10.42
CA LEU A 131 17.02 -9.59 11.75
C LEU A 131 15.99 -9.91 12.84
N ILE A 132 14.87 -9.20 12.88
CA ILE A 132 13.81 -9.46 13.86
C ILE A 132 13.30 -10.91 13.73
N ALA A 133 13.05 -11.37 12.50
CA ALA A 133 12.59 -12.75 12.27
C ALA A 133 13.61 -13.79 12.75
N SER A 134 14.91 -13.53 12.54
CA SER A 134 15.98 -14.45 12.94
C SER A 134 16.21 -14.53 14.45
N PHE A 135 16.10 -13.40 15.17
CA PHE A 135 16.35 -13.35 16.61
C PHE A 135 15.09 -13.61 17.45
N PHE A 136 13.94 -13.11 16.99
CA PHE A 136 12.70 -13.10 17.78
C PHE A 136 11.58 -13.94 17.16
N GLY A 137 11.79 -14.45 15.93
CA GLY A 137 10.81 -15.24 15.20
C GLY A 137 9.76 -14.42 14.48
N PHE A 138 9.03 -15.10 13.58
CA PHE A 138 8.00 -14.48 12.73
C PHE A 138 6.80 -13.92 13.48
N GLN A 139 6.49 -14.46 14.67
CA GLN A 139 5.37 -13.97 15.47
C GLN A 139 5.59 -12.50 15.87
N ILE A 140 6.77 -12.20 16.43
CA ILE A 140 7.12 -10.85 16.85
C ILE A 140 7.22 -9.93 15.63
N LEU A 141 7.81 -10.41 14.53
CA LEU A 141 7.85 -9.65 13.27
C LEU A 141 6.46 -9.24 12.81
N PHE A 142 5.49 -10.16 12.77
CA PHE A 142 4.14 -9.84 12.29
C PHE A 142 3.41 -8.84 13.20
N ILE A 143 3.55 -8.96 14.52
CA ILE A 143 3.00 -8.00 15.47
C ILE A 143 3.64 -6.61 15.24
N PHE A 144 4.96 -6.58 15.07
CA PHE A 144 5.69 -5.34 14.85
C PHE A 144 5.29 -4.66 13.52
N VAL A 145 5.21 -5.41 12.43
CA VAL A 145 4.77 -4.89 11.12
C VAL A 145 3.34 -4.35 11.19
N SER A 146 2.42 -5.10 11.81
CA SER A 146 1.04 -4.63 12.00
C SER A 146 0.99 -3.34 12.83
N GLY A 147 1.72 -3.30 13.95
CA GLY A 147 1.81 -2.11 14.81
C GLY A 147 2.35 -0.88 14.08
N LEU A 148 3.41 -1.04 13.29
CA LEU A 148 3.97 0.05 12.48
C LEU A 148 3.00 0.51 11.39
N THR A 149 2.27 -0.40 10.76
CA THR A 149 1.27 -0.05 9.74
C THR A 149 0.10 0.73 10.36
N ILE A 150 -0.37 0.31 11.54
CA ILE A 150 -1.39 1.06 12.30
C ILE A 150 -0.87 2.44 12.68
N LEU A 151 0.36 2.52 13.19
CA LEU A 151 0.99 3.79 13.53
C LEU A 151 1.07 4.72 12.32
N ALA A 152 1.47 4.20 11.16
CA ALA A 152 1.51 4.97 9.91
C ALA A 152 0.11 5.50 9.53
N ALA A 153 -0.93 4.67 9.65
CA ALA A 153 -2.31 5.09 9.38
C ALA A 153 -2.77 6.18 10.37
N ILE A 154 -2.41 6.08 11.65
CA ILE A 154 -2.73 7.11 12.66
C ILE A 154 -1.96 8.40 12.38
N LEU A 155 -0.67 8.34 12.07
CA LEU A 155 0.13 9.51 11.72
C LEU A 155 -0.44 10.22 10.48
N LEU A 156 -0.90 9.45 9.50
CA LEU A 156 -1.58 10.00 8.34
C LEU A 156 -2.85 10.77 8.73
N LEU A 157 -3.64 10.25 9.67
CA LEU A 157 -4.82 10.96 10.20
C LEU A 157 -4.47 12.30 10.87
N LEU A 158 -3.31 12.41 11.51
CA LEU A 158 -2.86 13.67 12.13
C LEU A 158 -2.52 14.74 11.08
N VAL A 159 -2.07 14.33 9.89
CA VAL A 159 -1.74 15.26 8.78
C VAL A 159 -2.98 15.67 7.97
N ARG A 160 -4.12 15.04 8.21
CA ARG A 160 -5.39 15.26 7.48
C ARG A 160 -5.75 16.74 7.27
N ASN A 161 -5.60 17.56 8.29
CA ASN A 161 -5.98 18.98 8.22
C ASN A 161 -5.08 19.78 7.27
N ASN A 162 -3.85 19.36 7.06
CA ASN A 162 -2.89 20.03 6.17
C ASN A 162 -3.12 19.67 4.70
N VAL A 163 -3.62 18.46 4.42
CA VAL A 163 -3.96 17.99 3.07
C VAL A 163 -5.26 18.65 2.58
N SER A 164 -6.26 18.80 3.46
CA SER A 164 -7.57 19.37 3.12
C SER A 164 -7.56 20.86 2.79
N LEU A 165 -6.57 21.63 3.27
CA LEU A 165 -6.53 23.09 3.11
C LEU A 165 -5.95 23.56 1.76
N ARG A 166 -5.30 22.70 1.01
CA ARG A 166 -4.64 23.05 -0.26
C ARG A 166 -5.48 22.74 -1.50
N GLY A 167 -6.49 21.87 -1.38
CA GLY A 167 -7.32 21.39 -2.50
C GLY A 167 -8.36 22.38 -3.02
N ASP A 168 -8.76 23.36 -2.22
CA ASP A 168 -9.84 24.30 -2.60
C ASP A 168 -9.34 25.57 -3.33
N GLY A 169 -8.05 25.67 -3.62
CA GLY A 169 -7.40 26.91 -4.07
C GLY A 169 -6.83 26.95 -5.50
N ILE A 170 -6.76 25.86 -6.23
CA ILE A 170 -6.25 25.88 -7.62
C ILE A 170 -7.38 25.61 -8.60
N ILE A 171 -8.23 26.63 -8.80
CA ILE A 171 -8.94 26.78 -10.07
C ILE A 171 -7.87 27.15 -11.08
N VAL A 172 -7.36 26.18 -11.83
CA VAL A 172 -6.62 26.45 -13.04
C VAL A 172 -7.60 27.12 -13.98
N SER A 173 -7.54 28.45 -14.06
CA SER A 173 -8.20 29.18 -15.13
C SER A 173 -7.60 28.66 -16.43
N HIS A 174 -8.36 27.88 -17.18
CA HIS A 174 -8.07 27.63 -18.59
C HIS A 174 -8.17 28.98 -19.30
N GLU A 175 -7.09 29.74 -19.27
CA GLU A 175 -6.90 30.86 -20.17
C GLU A 175 -6.90 30.28 -21.59
N LYS A 176 -7.98 30.54 -22.32
CA LYS A 176 -8.05 30.21 -23.74
C LYS A 176 -6.84 30.86 -24.45
N PRO A 177 -6.18 30.18 -25.38
CA PRO A 177 -5.13 30.82 -26.16
C PRO A 177 -5.74 32.03 -26.88
N VAL A 178 -5.19 33.20 -26.61
CA VAL A 178 -5.46 34.42 -27.39
C VAL A 178 -4.99 34.14 -28.81
N VAL A 179 -5.91 33.94 -29.72
CA VAL A 179 -5.62 33.94 -31.15
C VAL A 179 -5.47 35.41 -31.52
N GLU A 180 -4.25 35.87 -31.64
CA GLU A 180 -3.97 37.16 -32.22
C GLU A 180 -4.27 37.10 -33.74
N PRO A 181 -4.87 38.18 -34.31
CA PRO A 181 -5.30 38.23 -35.69
C PRO A 181 -4.16 38.30 -36.72
#